data_31e14912d1c1914cc8010f28b1dbb00b
#
_entry.id   31e14912d1c1914cc8010f28b1dbb00b
#
_cell.length_a   1.000
_cell.length_b   1.000
_cell.length_c   1.000
_cell.angle_alpha   90.00
_cell.angle_beta   90.00
_cell.angle_gamma   90.00
#
_symmetry.space_group_name_H-M   'P 1'
#
loop_
_entity.id
_entity.type
_entity.pdbx_description
1 polymer ?
#
loop_
_entity_poly.entity_id
_entity_poly.type
_entity_poly.pdbx_seq_one_letter_code
_entity_poly.pdbx_strand_id
1 'polypeptide(L)'
;MENNIITKTNDMFGELKIVMIDNDPWFVGREVAEKLGYSNPQKAVREHVDDEDRIKEMIESNSGIQMTTLINKRGICSLISKSKTKPKEYKNSFKNWIVSEGLIEDNFYITSRKEIEFLDMLEEVLKPFGYKTIRQYSVLDYRIDLYIEDLNIAVEYDENNHKDYSYEEHEGRQDLIEKELGCKFIRLSDKEDDLYNIGLVMKGIMSN
;
A
#
# COMPACT_ATOMS: atom_id res chain seq x y z
N MET A 1 -25.95 -15.99 -2.97
CA MET A 1 -24.64 -16.53 -2.59
C MET A 1 -24.54 -16.35 -1.08
N GLU A 2 -24.28 -17.42 -0.33
CA GLU A 2 -24.04 -17.30 1.11
C GLU A 2 -22.66 -16.62 1.28
N ASN A 3 -22.66 -15.41 1.80
CA ASN A 3 -21.43 -14.71 2.17
C ASN A 3 -20.79 -15.47 3.34
N ASN A 4 -19.65 -16.09 3.12
CA ASN A 4 -18.91 -16.78 4.17
C ASN A 4 -18.26 -15.72 5.10
N ILE A 5 -18.93 -15.47 6.23
CA ILE A 5 -18.45 -14.48 7.22
C ILE A 5 -17.59 -15.22 8.23
N ILE A 6 -16.36 -14.76 8.37
CA ILE A 6 -15.43 -15.19 9.42
C ILE A 6 -15.16 -14.03 10.38
N THR A 7 -15.02 -14.36 11.67
CA THR A 7 -14.60 -13.39 12.69
C THR A 7 -13.23 -13.77 13.21
N LYS A 8 -12.33 -12.83 13.22
CA LYS A 8 -11.00 -12.96 13.86
C LYS A 8 -10.95 -12.09 15.10
N THR A 9 -10.33 -12.60 16.15
CA THR A 9 -10.25 -11.94 17.45
C THR A 9 -8.82 -11.76 17.89
N ASN A 10 -8.52 -10.59 18.43
CA ASN A 10 -7.20 -10.27 19.00
C ASN A 10 -7.39 -9.49 20.30
N ASP A 11 -6.58 -9.74 21.31
CA ASP A 11 -6.71 -9.12 22.64
C ASP A 11 -6.56 -7.59 22.58
N MET A 12 -5.72 -7.06 21.69
CA MET A 12 -5.49 -5.62 21.54
C MET A 12 -6.52 -4.95 20.64
N PHE A 13 -6.96 -5.63 19.57
CA PHE A 13 -7.78 -5.04 18.52
C PHE A 13 -9.26 -5.47 18.59
N GLY A 14 -9.61 -6.47 19.43
CA GLY A 14 -10.94 -7.05 19.51
C GLY A 14 -11.31 -7.82 18.24
N GLU A 15 -12.61 -7.95 18.01
CA GLU A 15 -13.15 -8.71 16.87
C GLU A 15 -13.10 -7.90 15.57
N LEU A 16 -12.80 -8.58 14.47
CA LEU A 16 -12.85 -8.07 13.09
C LEU A 16 -13.62 -9.05 12.22
N LYS A 17 -14.68 -8.56 11.58
CA LYS A 17 -15.48 -9.35 10.63
C LYS A 17 -14.91 -9.26 9.23
N ILE A 18 -14.76 -10.43 8.62
CA ILE A 18 -14.24 -10.61 7.26
C ILE A 18 -15.29 -11.38 6.46
N VAL A 19 -15.52 -10.95 5.26
CA VAL A 19 -16.40 -11.59 4.28
C VAL A 19 -15.54 -12.13 3.15
N MET A 20 -15.58 -13.43 2.93
CA MET A 20 -14.86 -14.03 1.81
C MET A 20 -15.72 -13.92 0.55
N ILE A 21 -15.21 -13.22 -0.47
CA ILE A 21 -15.84 -13.04 -1.77
C ILE A 21 -14.84 -13.54 -2.82
N ASP A 22 -15.21 -14.55 -3.59
CA ASP A 22 -14.36 -15.17 -4.62
C ASP A 22 -12.95 -15.58 -4.10
N ASN A 23 -12.89 -16.07 -2.86
CA ASN A 23 -11.66 -16.42 -2.14
C ASN A 23 -10.83 -15.23 -1.66
N ASP A 24 -11.24 -13.99 -1.90
CA ASP A 24 -10.58 -12.80 -1.41
C ASP A 24 -11.22 -12.29 -0.12
N PRO A 25 -10.43 -11.87 0.89
CA PRO A 25 -10.94 -11.30 2.12
C PRO A 25 -11.37 -9.85 1.92
N TRP A 26 -12.62 -9.57 2.29
CA TRP A 26 -13.20 -8.25 2.38
C TRP A 26 -13.52 -7.93 3.84
N PHE A 27 -13.21 -6.73 4.27
CA PHE A 27 -13.28 -6.32 5.67
C PHE A 27 -14.40 -5.31 5.88
N VAL A 28 -15.08 -5.36 7.02
CA VAL A 28 -16.05 -4.34 7.38
C VAL A 28 -15.33 -3.01 7.58
N GLY A 29 -15.45 -2.10 6.63
CA GLY A 29 -14.66 -0.85 6.59
C GLY A 29 -14.84 0.01 7.83
N ARG A 30 -16.05 0.07 8.38
CA ARG A 30 -16.35 0.77 9.63
C ARG A 30 -15.54 0.19 10.81
N GLU A 31 -15.51 -1.14 10.96
CA GLU A 31 -14.79 -1.80 12.05
C GLU A 31 -13.28 -1.55 11.97
N VAL A 32 -12.71 -1.60 10.76
CA VAL A 32 -11.29 -1.27 10.52
C VAL A 32 -11.00 0.18 10.92
N ALA A 33 -11.82 1.13 10.48
CA ALA A 33 -11.64 2.54 10.80
C ALA A 33 -11.79 2.85 12.31
N GLU A 34 -12.72 2.17 12.99
CA GLU A 34 -12.89 2.27 14.45
C GLU A 34 -11.61 1.81 15.19
N LYS A 35 -11.03 0.67 14.78
CA LYS A 35 -9.78 0.14 15.35
C LYS A 35 -8.60 1.08 15.12
N LEU A 36 -8.57 1.75 13.98
CA LEU A 36 -7.55 2.75 13.66
C LEU A 36 -7.79 4.11 14.31
N GLY A 37 -8.87 4.24 15.12
CA GLY A 37 -9.15 5.41 15.95
C GLY A 37 -9.78 6.59 15.22
N TYR A 38 -10.36 6.38 14.04
CA TYR A 38 -11.08 7.45 13.35
C TYR A 38 -12.34 7.86 14.13
N SER A 39 -12.51 9.15 14.37
CA SER A 39 -13.66 9.70 15.10
C SER A 39 -14.98 9.54 14.32
N ASN A 40 -14.90 9.50 12.99
CA ASN A 40 -16.04 9.21 12.11
C ASN A 40 -15.65 8.12 11.11
N PRO A 41 -15.83 6.84 11.51
CA PRO A 41 -15.39 5.69 10.70
C PRO A 41 -15.98 5.63 9.30
N GLN A 42 -17.30 5.92 9.17
CA GLN A 42 -17.96 5.89 7.86
C GLN A 42 -17.46 6.99 6.92
N LYS A 43 -17.19 8.19 7.47
CA LYS A 43 -16.60 9.29 6.74
C LYS A 43 -15.18 8.93 6.31
N ALA A 44 -14.40 8.34 7.21
CA ALA A 44 -13.03 7.92 6.92
C ALA A 44 -12.97 6.91 5.75
N VAL A 45 -13.83 5.89 5.76
CA VAL A 45 -13.93 4.93 4.65
C VAL A 45 -14.25 5.65 3.33
N ARG A 46 -15.21 6.58 3.34
CA ARG A 46 -15.61 7.29 2.13
C ARG A 46 -14.52 8.23 1.58
N GLU A 47 -13.72 8.85 2.45
CA GLU A 47 -12.72 9.86 2.07
C GLU A 47 -11.33 9.28 1.80
N HIS A 48 -11.03 8.11 2.37
CA HIS A 48 -9.69 7.54 2.32
C HIS A 48 -9.60 6.22 1.57
N VAL A 49 -10.74 5.62 1.21
CA VAL A 49 -10.76 4.38 0.43
C VAL A 49 -11.37 4.67 -0.93
N ASP A 50 -10.66 4.32 -1.99
CA ASP A 50 -11.11 4.51 -3.37
C ASP A 50 -12.38 3.70 -3.66
N ASP A 51 -13.21 4.17 -4.59
CA ASP A 51 -14.50 3.54 -4.90
C ASP A 51 -14.34 2.08 -5.35
N GLU A 52 -13.23 1.75 -6.01
CA GLU A 52 -12.91 0.41 -6.49
C GLU A 52 -12.39 -0.53 -5.40
N ASP A 53 -11.93 0.02 -4.28
CA ASP A 53 -11.45 -0.73 -3.12
C ASP A 53 -12.56 -0.94 -2.08
N ARG A 54 -13.80 -0.56 -2.40
CA ARG A 54 -14.96 -0.72 -1.54
C ARG A 54 -16.20 -1.19 -2.32
N ILE A 55 -16.97 -2.03 -1.67
CA ILE A 55 -18.26 -2.50 -2.17
C ILE A 55 -19.32 -2.37 -1.09
N LYS A 56 -20.58 -2.46 -1.47
CA LYS A 56 -21.71 -2.52 -0.52
C LYS A 56 -22.37 -3.89 -0.62
N GLU A 57 -22.44 -4.57 0.52
CA GLU A 57 -23.04 -5.88 0.65
C GLU A 57 -24.04 -5.96 1.80
N MET A 58 -25.04 -6.84 1.65
CA MET A 58 -26.00 -7.16 2.71
C MET A 58 -25.35 -8.15 3.67
N ILE A 59 -25.01 -7.70 4.86
CA ILE A 59 -24.33 -8.52 5.86
C ILE A 59 -25.25 -8.77 7.05
N GLU A 60 -25.31 -10.03 7.47
CA GLU A 60 -26.01 -10.42 8.69
C GLU A 60 -25.23 -9.97 9.93
N SER A 61 -25.91 -9.32 10.84
CA SER A 61 -25.39 -8.86 12.13
C SER A 61 -26.35 -9.22 13.24
N ASN A 62 -25.92 -9.06 14.50
CA ASN A 62 -26.77 -9.29 15.68
C ASN A 62 -28.06 -8.44 15.68
N SER A 63 -28.09 -7.34 14.91
CA SER A 63 -29.24 -6.44 14.74
C SER A 63 -30.04 -6.68 13.46
N GLY A 64 -29.75 -7.79 12.75
CA GLY A 64 -30.38 -8.15 11.47
C GLY A 64 -29.50 -7.90 10.27
N ILE A 65 -30.06 -8.06 9.07
CA ILE A 65 -29.36 -7.87 7.79
C ILE A 65 -29.25 -6.37 7.51
N GLN A 66 -28.02 -5.90 7.26
CA GLN A 66 -27.72 -4.49 7.01
C GLN A 66 -26.81 -4.31 5.79
N MET A 67 -27.09 -3.25 5.02
CA MET A 67 -26.18 -2.81 3.96
C MET A 67 -24.88 -2.28 4.58
N THR A 68 -23.78 -2.96 4.31
CA THR A 68 -22.47 -2.71 4.92
C THR A 68 -21.45 -2.40 3.85
N THR A 69 -20.59 -1.39 4.09
CA THR A 69 -19.47 -1.11 3.22
C THR A 69 -18.31 -2.01 3.61
N LEU A 70 -17.93 -2.87 2.68
CA LEU A 70 -16.73 -3.69 2.77
C LEU A 70 -15.58 -3.02 2.03
N ILE A 71 -14.36 -3.26 2.49
CA ILE A 71 -13.13 -2.78 1.87
C ILE A 71 -12.19 -3.96 1.64
N ASN A 72 -11.45 -3.92 0.55
CA ASN A 72 -10.45 -4.94 0.22
C ASN A 72 -9.11 -4.67 0.94
N LYS A 73 -8.07 -5.44 0.60
CA LYS A 73 -6.71 -5.30 1.14
C LYS A 73 -6.15 -3.89 0.97
N ARG A 74 -6.37 -3.24 -0.20
CA ARG A 74 -5.91 -1.87 -0.49
C ARG A 74 -6.63 -0.85 0.38
N GLY A 75 -7.94 -1.01 0.55
CA GLY A 75 -8.74 -0.14 1.41
C GLY A 75 -8.28 -0.16 2.87
N ILE A 76 -7.87 -1.32 3.42
CA ILE A 76 -7.26 -1.38 4.76
C ILE A 76 -5.97 -0.57 4.78
N CYS A 77 -5.09 -0.78 3.82
CA CYS A 77 -3.80 -0.09 3.76
C CYS A 77 -3.98 1.43 3.67
N SER A 78 -4.92 1.89 2.84
CA SER A 78 -5.29 3.31 2.78
C SER A 78 -5.73 3.87 4.13
N LEU A 79 -6.57 3.16 4.87
CA LEU A 79 -6.99 3.59 6.21
C LEU A 79 -5.82 3.60 7.21
N ILE A 80 -4.92 2.61 7.16
CA ILE A 80 -3.73 2.56 8.04
C ILE A 80 -2.81 3.76 7.77
N SER A 81 -2.51 4.06 6.49
CA SER A 81 -1.61 5.16 6.13
C SER A 81 -2.18 6.52 6.47
N LYS A 82 -3.46 6.75 6.19
CA LYS A 82 -4.13 8.04 6.42
C LYS A 82 -4.52 8.28 7.89
N SER A 83 -4.46 7.25 8.76
CA SER A 83 -4.77 7.42 10.18
C SER A 83 -3.68 8.24 10.89
N LYS A 84 -4.11 9.38 11.49
CA LYS A 84 -3.26 10.26 12.30
C LYS A 84 -3.49 10.08 13.80
N THR A 85 -4.48 9.29 14.20
CA THR A 85 -4.92 9.14 15.59
C THR A 85 -4.13 8.12 16.39
N LYS A 86 -3.59 7.11 15.74
CA LYS A 86 -2.85 6.03 16.41
C LYS A 86 -1.36 6.13 16.12
N PRO A 87 -0.48 5.81 17.12
CA PRO A 87 0.96 5.74 16.91
C PRO A 87 1.34 4.76 15.80
N LYS A 88 2.51 4.94 15.19
CA LYS A 88 3.04 4.09 14.13
C LYS A 88 3.14 2.62 14.59
N GLU A 89 3.60 2.39 15.81
CA GLU A 89 3.74 1.06 16.40
C GLU A 89 2.41 0.33 16.50
N TYR A 90 1.34 1.03 16.91
CA TYR A 90 -0.01 0.46 16.96
C TYR A 90 -0.52 0.06 15.57
N LYS A 91 -0.31 0.92 14.57
CA LYS A 91 -0.71 0.67 13.18
C LYS A 91 0.06 -0.52 12.60
N ASN A 92 1.36 -0.60 12.87
CA ASN A 92 2.19 -1.73 12.47
C ASN A 92 1.74 -3.03 13.14
N SER A 93 1.43 -3.00 14.45
CA SER A 93 0.90 -4.16 15.16
C SER A 93 -0.44 -4.63 14.60
N PHE A 94 -1.33 -3.69 14.22
CA PHE A 94 -2.60 -4.02 13.57
C PHE A 94 -2.38 -4.68 12.20
N LYS A 95 -1.47 -4.14 11.38
CA LYS A 95 -1.08 -4.73 10.10
C LYS A 95 -0.52 -6.13 10.29
N ASN A 96 0.46 -6.29 11.19
CA ASN A 96 1.10 -7.57 11.45
C ASN A 96 0.10 -8.64 11.93
N TRP A 97 -0.89 -8.25 12.72
CA TRP A 97 -1.95 -9.18 13.10
C TRP A 97 -2.76 -9.66 11.88
N ILE A 98 -3.19 -8.76 10.99
CA ILE A 98 -3.95 -9.14 9.78
C ILE A 98 -3.12 -10.05 8.88
N VAL A 99 -1.81 -9.80 8.76
CA VAL A 99 -0.85 -10.65 8.04
C VAL A 99 -0.74 -12.03 8.69
N SER A 100 -0.56 -12.10 10.02
CA SER A 100 -0.42 -13.37 10.75
C SER A 100 -1.67 -14.25 10.68
N GLU A 101 -2.84 -13.66 10.44
CA GLU A 101 -4.09 -14.38 10.20
C GLU A 101 -4.23 -14.88 8.74
N GLY A 102 -3.24 -14.62 7.89
CA GLY A 102 -3.24 -15.00 6.47
C GLY A 102 -4.25 -14.23 5.61
N LEU A 103 -4.72 -13.08 6.10
CA LEU A 103 -5.74 -12.26 5.44
C LEU A 103 -5.15 -11.30 4.40
N ILE A 104 -3.90 -10.92 4.58
CA ILE A 104 -3.08 -10.18 3.61
C ILE A 104 -1.66 -10.78 3.62
N GLU A 105 -0.97 -10.67 2.49
CA GLU A 105 0.41 -11.14 2.37
C GLU A 105 1.37 -10.23 3.14
N ASP A 106 2.46 -10.78 3.67
CA ASP A 106 3.46 -10.02 4.44
C ASP A 106 4.15 -8.93 3.59
N ASN A 107 4.30 -9.20 2.30
CA ASN A 107 4.83 -8.26 1.30
C ASN A 107 3.79 -7.26 0.79
N PHE A 108 2.57 -7.26 1.31
CA PHE A 108 1.55 -6.28 0.94
C PHE A 108 1.87 -4.94 1.58
N TYR A 109 2.58 -4.10 0.83
CA TYR A 109 2.89 -2.72 1.22
C TYR A 109 1.76 -1.79 0.83
N ILE A 110 1.72 -0.65 1.53
CA ILE A 110 0.85 0.47 1.19
C ILE A 110 1.47 1.15 -0.04
N THR A 111 1.35 0.47 -1.14
CA THR A 111 1.67 1.00 -2.45
C THR A 111 0.42 1.69 -2.93
N SER A 112 0.51 2.94 -3.29
CA SER A 112 -0.64 3.64 -3.82
C SER A 112 -1.04 3.02 -5.16
N ARG A 113 -2.30 3.20 -5.53
CA ARG A 113 -2.78 2.74 -6.82
C ARG A 113 -2.02 3.39 -7.98
N LYS A 114 -1.73 4.68 -7.88
CA LYS A 114 -0.96 5.41 -8.88
C LYS A 114 0.45 4.83 -9.06
N GLU A 115 1.12 4.54 -7.95
CA GLU A 115 2.43 3.91 -7.98
C GLU A 115 2.37 2.53 -8.65
N ILE A 116 1.37 1.69 -8.30
CA ILE A 116 1.20 0.37 -8.91
C ILE A 116 0.96 0.50 -10.42
N GLU A 117 0.00 1.33 -10.83
CA GLU A 117 -0.35 1.54 -12.25
C GLU A 117 0.86 2.07 -13.03
N PHE A 118 1.59 3.02 -12.45
CA PHE A 118 2.81 3.54 -13.05
C PHE A 118 3.91 2.47 -13.17
N LEU A 119 4.17 1.71 -12.11
CA LEU A 119 5.19 0.67 -12.12
C LEU A 119 4.82 -0.48 -13.07
N ASP A 120 3.52 -0.84 -13.19
CA ASP A 120 3.04 -1.80 -14.20
C ASP A 120 3.38 -1.31 -15.61
N MET A 121 3.10 -0.04 -15.91
CA MET A 121 3.42 0.57 -17.19
C MET A 121 4.91 0.63 -17.45
N LEU A 122 5.70 1.02 -16.45
CA LEU A 122 7.17 1.09 -16.56
C LEU A 122 7.78 -0.29 -16.84
N GLU A 123 7.32 -1.34 -16.16
CA GLU A 123 7.79 -2.70 -16.40
C GLU A 123 7.45 -3.20 -17.81
N GLU A 124 6.25 -2.90 -18.32
CA GLU A 124 5.90 -3.22 -19.72
C GLU A 124 6.80 -2.47 -20.73
N VAL A 125 7.22 -1.24 -20.45
CA VAL A 125 8.18 -0.49 -21.27
C VAL A 125 9.58 -1.10 -21.18
N LEU A 126 10.00 -1.60 -20.02
CA LEU A 126 11.31 -2.21 -19.81
C LEU A 126 11.41 -3.66 -20.32
N LYS A 127 10.28 -4.37 -20.42
CA LYS A 127 10.20 -5.77 -20.84
C LYS A 127 10.90 -6.12 -22.17
N PRO A 128 10.78 -5.30 -23.24
CA PRO A 128 11.49 -5.57 -24.50
C PRO A 128 13.01 -5.55 -24.37
N PHE A 129 13.55 -4.90 -23.36
CA PHE A 129 15.01 -4.82 -23.10
C PHE A 129 15.51 -6.02 -22.28
N GLY A 130 14.61 -6.80 -21.69
CA GLY A 130 14.94 -8.01 -20.94
C GLY A 130 15.58 -7.75 -19.57
N TYR A 131 15.46 -6.53 -19.03
CA TYR A 131 15.99 -6.20 -17.71
C TYR A 131 15.20 -6.90 -16.61
N LYS A 132 15.93 -7.37 -15.59
CA LYS A 132 15.35 -7.94 -14.39
C LYS A 132 14.94 -6.82 -13.44
N THR A 133 13.64 -6.73 -13.17
CA THR A 133 13.05 -5.78 -12.23
C THR A 133 12.60 -6.48 -10.95
N ILE A 134 12.75 -5.81 -9.81
CA ILE A 134 12.31 -6.31 -8.50
C ILE A 134 11.55 -5.18 -7.80
N ARG A 135 10.25 -5.38 -7.59
CA ARG A 135 9.42 -4.42 -6.83
C ARG A 135 9.67 -4.55 -5.35
N GLN A 136 9.51 -3.43 -4.65
CA GLN A 136 9.63 -3.34 -3.19
C GLN A 136 10.93 -4.00 -2.69
N TYR A 137 12.04 -3.73 -3.41
CA TYR A 137 13.35 -4.31 -3.10
C TYR A 137 13.83 -3.85 -1.73
N SER A 138 14.11 -4.82 -0.85
CA SER A 138 14.56 -4.56 0.52
C SER A 138 16.07 -4.33 0.56
N VAL A 139 16.49 -3.22 1.16
CA VAL A 139 17.89 -2.87 1.40
C VAL A 139 18.01 -2.19 2.76
N LEU A 140 18.85 -2.68 3.65
CA LEU A 140 18.90 -2.26 5.04
C LEU A 140 17.49 -2.36 5.67
N ASP A 141 17.06 -1.30 6.36
CA ASP A 141 15.69 -1.17 6.90
C ASP A 141 14.73 -0.43 5.94
N TYR A 142 15.14 -0.26 4.68
CA TYR A 142 14.41 0.49 3.66
C TYR A 142 13.89 -0.42 2.54
N ARG A 143 13.04 0.16 1.69
CA ARG A 143 12.55 -0.47 0.48
C ARG A 143 12.54 0.51 -0.66
N ILE A 144 12.90 0.00 -1.83
CA ILE A 144 12.91 0.71 -3.10
C ILE A 144 11.67 0.24 -3.88
N ASP A 145 10.91 1.15 -4.45
CA ASP A 145 9.66 0.81 -5.15
C ASP A 145 9.91 -0.10 -6.34
N LEU A 146 10.95 0.19 -7.14
CA LEU A 146 11.43 -0.68 -8.22
C LEU A 146 12.96 -0.67 -8.29
N TYR A 147 13.57 -1.84 -8.34
CA TYR A 147 15.00 -2.00 -8.55
C TYR A 147 15.27 -2.72 -9.87
N ILE A 148 16.06 -2.09 -10.76
CA ILE A 148 16.50 -2.67 -12.03
C ILE A 148 17.87 -3.31 -11.78
N GLU A 149 17.86 -4.61 -11.50
CA GLU A 149 19.03 -5.34 -10.98
C GLU A 149 20.20 -5.32 -11.98
N ASP A 150 19.95 -5.59 -13.27
CA ASP A 150 21.00 -5.64 -14.29
C ASP A 150 21.74 -4.32 -14.51
N LEU A 151 21.12 -3.22 -14.15
CA LEU A 151 21.66 -1.87 -14.34
C LEU A 151 22.06 -1.19 -13.03
N ASN A 152 21.77 -1.84 -11.90
CA ASN A 152 21.95 -1.28 -10.57
C ASN A 152 21.30 0.10 -10.42
N ILE A 153 20.02 0.20 -10.83
CA ILE A 153 19.23 1.43 -10.76
C ILE A 153 18.08 1.23 -9.79
N ALA A 154 17.99 2.14 -8.80
CA ALA A 154 16.88 2.26 -7.87
C ALA A 154 15.89 3.33 -8.38
N VAL A 155 14.60 2.99 -8.45
CA VAL A 155 13.52 3.90 -8.85
C VAL A 155 12.55 4.05 -7.69
N GLU A 156 12.25 5.28 -7.31
CA GLU A 156 11.27 5.66 -6.29
C GLU A 156 10.20 6.56 -6.89
N TYR A 157 8.94 6.30 -6.57
CA TYR A 157 7.78 7.07 -7.03
C TYR A 157 7.21 7.89 -5.87
N ASP A 158 7.60 9.16 -5.80
CA ASP A 158 7.20 10.06 -4.72
C ASP A 158 5.78 10.60 -4.92
N GLU A 159 4.86 10.23 -4.04
CA GLU A 159 3.54 10.83 -3.96
C GLU A 159 3.53 12.05 -3.03
N ASN A 160 2.90 13.13 -3.50
CA ASN A 160 2.81 14.39 -2.76
C ASN A 160 2.05 14.33 -1.42
N ASN A 161 1.49 13.18 -1.06
CA ASN A 161 0.79 12.97 0.19
C ASN A 161 1.72 12.65 1.38
N HIS A 162 3.02 12.44 1.15
CA HIS A 162 4.01 12.21 2.21
C HIS A 162 4.54 13.52 2.82
N LYS A 163 3.63 14.39 3.28
CA LYS A 163 3.99 15.61 4.02
C LYS A 163 4.59 15.35 5.40
N ASP A 164 4.74 14.11 5.81
CA ASP A 164 5.11 13.74 7.17
C ASP A 164 6.61 13.40 7.35
N TYR A 165 7.42 13.44 6.26
CA TYR A 165 8.88 13.28 6.36
C TYR A 165 9.60 14.59 6.02
N SER A 166 10.59 14.95 6.83
CA SER A 166 11.42 16.13 6.54
C SER A 166 12.30 15.85 5.31
N TYR A 167 12.62 16.88 4.55
CA TYR A 167 13.54 16.79 3.40
C TYR A 167 14.88 16.13 3.78
N GLU A 168 15.38 16.39 4.98
CA GLU A 168 16.61 15.84 5.54
C GLU A 168 16.54 14.32 5.79
N GLU A 169 15.36 13.78 6.17
CA GLU A 169 15.18 12.34 6.36
C GLU A 169 15.16 11.58 5.02
N HIS A 170 14.64 12.20 3.96
CA HIS A 170 14.64 11.62 2.62
C HIS A 170 16.03 11.56 1.98
N GLU A 171 16.83 12.63 2.12
CA GLU A 171 18.21 12.64 1.61
C GLU A 171 19.08 11.65 2.36
N GLY A 172 19.00 11.59 3.69
CA GLY A 172 19.75 10.61 4.48
C GLY A 172 19.43 9.15 4.13
N ARG A 173 18.16 8.84 3.82
CA ARG A 173 17.74 7.51 3.36
C ARG A 173 18.34 7.16 2.00
N GLN A 174 18.27 8.06 1.05
CA GLN A 174 18.82 7.87 -0.30
C GLN A 174 20.32 7.63 -0.24
N ASP A 175 21.06 8.48 0.47
CA ASP A 175 22.52 8.37 0.62
C ASP A 175 22.94 7.01 1.20
N LEU A 176 22.18 6.48 2.17
CA LEU A 176 22.44 5.17 2.76
C LEU A 176 22.21 4.04 1.75
N ILE A 177 21.14 4.11 0.97
CA ILE A 177 20.83 3.13 -0.07
C ILE A 177 21.87 3.17 -1.18
N GLU A 178 22.20 4.36 -1.69
CA GLU A 178 23.21 4.55 -2.73
C GLU A 178 24.59 4.02 -2.29
N LYS A 179 24.95 4.28 -1.04
CA LYS A 179 26.22 3.81 -0.48
C LYS A 179 26.26 2.29 -0.32
N GLU A 180 25.15 1.66 0.10
CA GLU A 180 25.05 0.22 0.32
C GLU A 180 25.07 -0.55 -1.00
N LEU A 181 24.28 -0.11 -1.98
CA LEU A 181 24.12 -0.79 -3.26
C LEU A 181 25.11 -0.31 -4.34
N GLY A 182 25.71 0.87 -4.17
CA GLY A 182 26.44 1.55 -5.24
C GLY A 182 25.56 1.88 -6.44
N CYS A 183 24.24 2.03 -6.23
CA CYS A 183 23.27 2.16 -7.29
C CYS A 183 23.08 3.61 -7.72
N LYS A 184 22.56 3.80 -8.94
CA LYS A 184 22.01 5.07 -9.37
C LYS A 184 20.56 5.19 -8.90
N PHE A 185 20.22 6.33 -8.27
CA PHE A 185 18.89 6.57 -7.75
C PHE A 185 18.10 7.50 -8.67
N ILE A 186 16.86 7.15 -9.00
CA ILE A 186 15.95 7.95 -9.83
C ILE A 186 14.66 8.17 -9.05
N ARG A 187 14.37 9.45 -8.74
CA ARG A 187 13.12 9.85 -8.13
C ARG A 187 12.14 10.35 -9.18
N LEU A 188 10.93 9.86 -9.07
CA LEU A 188 9.80 10.22 -9.91
C LEU A 188 8.74 10.91 -9.05
N SER A 189 7.84 11.65 -9.66
CA SER A 189 6.81 12.41 -8.93
C SER A 189 5.44 12.18 -9.55
N ASP A 190 4.43 11.99 -8.70
CA ASP A 190 3.01 11.91 -9.11
C ASP A 190 2.43 13.24 -9.61
N LYS A 191 3.22 14.33 -9.58
CA LYS A 191 2.88 15.63 -10.16
C LYS A 191 3.23 15.73 -11.63
N GLU A 192 4.16 14.91 -12.07
CA GLU A 192 4.61 14.86 -13.46
C GLU A 192 3.77 13.86 -14.25
N ASP A 193 3.73 14.03 -15.54
CA ASP A 193 3.09 13.09 -16.45
C ASP A 193 3.84 11.76 -16.49
N ASP A 194 3.11 10.65 -16.60
CA ASP A 194 3.69 9.30 -16.60
C ASP A 194 4.70 9.10 -17.73
N LEU A 195 4.46 9.67 -18.92
CA LEU A 195 5.42 9.61 -20.03
C LEU A 195 6.70 10.38 -19.72
N TYR A 196 6.58 11.50 -19.01
CA TYR A 196 7.75 12.24 -18.55
C TYR A 196 8.57 11.42 -17.54
N ASN A 197 7.92 10.80 -16.57
CA ASN A 197 8.53 9.93 -15.58
C ASN A 197 9.22 8.72 -16.24
N ILE A 198 8.57 8.08 -17.22
CA ILE A 198 9.19 7.01 -18.04
C ILE A 198 10.43 7.55 -18.76
N GLY A 199 10.33 8.75 -19.35
CA GLY A 199 11.45 9.43 -20.01
C GLY A 199 12.65 9.63 -19.09
N LEU A 200 12.41 9.98 -17.81
CA LEU A 200 13.48 10.11 -16.81
C LEU A 200 14.18 8.79 -16.54
N VAL A 201 13.42 7.70 -16.40
CA VAL A 201 14.01 6.36 -16.20
C VAL A 201 14.83 5.95 -17.43
N MET A 202 14.27 6.10 -18.63
CA MET A 202 14.99 5.78 -19.87
C MET A 202 16.26 6.61 -20.04
N LYS A 203 16.23 7.91 -19.73
CA LYS A 203 17.44 8.76 -19.71
C LYS A 203 18.45 8.24 -18.69
N GLY A 204 17.97 7.81 -17.52
CA GLY A 204 18.80 7.20 -16.48
C GLY A 204 19.54 5.95 -16.98
N ILE A 205 18.82 5.08 -17.70
CA ILE A 205 19.35 3.86 -18.29
C ILE A 205 20.40 4.16 -19.38
N MET A 206 20.10 5.11 -20.29
CA MET A 206 20.99 5.47 -21.39
C MET A 206 22.29 6.15 -20.94
N SER A 207 22.32 6.71 -19.73
CA SER A 207 23.48 7.39 -19.16
C SER A 207 24.25 6.56 -18.14
N ASN A 208 23.94 5.28 -18.06
CA ASN A 208 24.61 4.28 -17.22
C ASN A 208 25.60 3.44 -18.07
#